data_f53e00a67581608fd996e5a75d8adf1b
#
_entry.id   f53e00a67581608fd996e5a75d8adf1b
#
_cell.length_a   1.000
_cell.length_b   1.000
_cell.length_c   1.000
_cell.angle_alpha   90.00
_cell.angle_beta   90.00
_cell.angle_gamma   90.00
#
_symmetry.space_group_name_H-M   'P 1'
#
loop_
_entity.id
_entity.type
_entity.pdbx_description
1 polymer ?
#
loop_
_entity_poly.entity_id
_entity_poly.type
_entity_poly.pdbx_seq_one_letter_code
_entity_poly.pdbx_strand_id
1 'polypeptide(L)' 'MSRLKELRKKRGYTQVKMQMLTGIDQSDYSKIENGKRYYTFEQCRKIAIALDTSMDYFAGLTDEDKPYPRVEK' A
#
# COMPACT_ATOMS: atom_id res chain seq x y z
N MET A 1 -7.81 -6.27 0.84
CA MET A 1 -8.31 -4.89 0.91
C MET A 1 -8.54 -4.35 -0.49
N SER A 2 -9.77 -3.96 -0.75
CA SER A 2 -10.15 -3.47 -2.08
C SER A 2 -9.43 -2.17 -2.45
N ARG A 3 -9.27 -1.22 -1.50
CA ARG A 3 -8.56 0.03 -1.75
C ARG A 3 -7.11 -0.17 -2.18
N LEU A 4 -6.43 -1.11 -1.53
CA LEU A 4 -5.04 -1.42 -1.87
C LEU A 4 -4.94 -1.98 -3.29
N LYS A 5 -5.79 -2.94 -3.61
CA LYS A 5 -5.81 -3.55 -4.94
C LYS A 5 -6.17 -2.52 -6.02
N GLU A 6 -7.19 -1.70 -5.77
CA GLU A 6 -7.62 -0.67 -6.70
C GLU A 6 -6.53 0.34 -6.98
N LEU A 7 -5.87 0.83 -5.93
CA LEU A 7 -4.81 1.82 -6.10
C LEU A 7 -3.60 1.24 -6.79
N ARG A 8 -3.23 0.00 -6.46
CA ARG A 8 -2.13 -0.69 -7.13
C ARG A 8 -2.39 -0.76 -8.64
N LYS A 9 -3.59 -1.17 -9.02
CA LYS A 9 -3.97 -1.25 -10.44
C LYS A 9 -3.98 0.12 -11.10
N LYS A 10 -4.47 1.13 -10.40
CA LYS A 10 -4.49 2.51 -10.88
C LYS A 10 -3.08 3.01 -11.18
N ARG A 11 -2.09 2.62 -10.36
CA ARG A 11 -0.68 2.96 -10.59
C ARG A 11 -0.02 2.11 -11.68
N GLY A 12 -0.71 1.07 -12.16
CA GLY A 12 -0.16 0.18 -13.18
C GLY A 12 0.83 -0.84 -12.64
N TYR A 13 0.78 -1.15 -11.36
CA TYR A 13 1.73 -2.06 -10.72
C TYR A 13 1.17 -3.47 -10.58
N THR A 14 2.06 -4.46 -10.76
CA THR A 14 1.77 -5.86 -10.46
C THR A 14 2.09 -6.13 -8.98
N GLN A 15 1.64 -7.28 -8.46
CA GLN A 15 2.02 -7.71 -7.12
C GLN A 15 3.53 -7.95 -7.02
N VAL A 16 4.14 -8.45 -8.08
CA VAL A 16 5.61 -8.62 -8.13
C VAL A 16 6.31 -7.26 -8.00
N LYS A 17 5.81 -6.26 -8.68
CA LYS A 17 6.34 -4.89 -8.56
C LYS A 17 6.24 -4.39 -7.12
N MET A 18 5.13 -4.67 -6.45
CA MET A 18 4.95 -4.27 -5.06
C MET A 18 5.94 -4.96 -4.14
N GLN A 19 6.25 -6.24 -4.37
CA GLN A 19 7.31 -6.91 -3.62
C GLN A 19 8.65 -6.21 -3.80
N MET A 20 8.98 -5.81 -5.01
CA MET A 20 10.24 -5.11 -5.30
C MET A 20 10.30 -3.75 -4.60
N LEU A 21 9.18 -3.02 -4.56
CA LEU A 21 9.14 -1.68 -3.99
C LEU A 21 9.08 -1.67 -2.46
N THR A 22 8.44 -2.67 -1.88
CA THR A 22 8.19 -2.69 -0.43
C THR A 22 9.09 -3.64 0.33
N GLY A 23 9.66 -4.63 -0.34
CA GLY A 23 10.39 -5.72 0.33
C GLY A 23 9.49 -6.71 1.03
N ILE A 24 8.16 -6.58 0.92
CA ILE A 24 7.22 -7.54 1.49
C ILE A 24 7.15 -8.75 0.55
N ASP A 25 7.29 -9.94 1.12
CA ASP A 25 7.18 -11.17 0.33
C ASP A 25 5.85 -11.21 -0.43
N GLN A 26 5.88 -11.66 -1.68
CA GLN A 26 4.69 -11.67 -2.54
C GLN A 26 3.53 -12.45 -1.92
N SER A 27 3.83 -13.57 -1.27
CA SER A 27 2.80 -14.38 -0.61
C SER A 27 2.12 -13.58 0.51
N ASP A 28 2.89 -12.91 1.35
CA ASP A 28 2.35 -12.05 2.42
C ASP A 28 1.60 -10.85 1.83
N TYR A 29 2.16 -10.22 0.83
CA TYR A 29 1.51 -9.10 0.19
C TYR A 29 0.14 -9.50 -0.39
N SER A 30 0.09 -10.64 -1.08
CA SER A 30 -1.16 -11.15 -1.65
C SER A 30 -2.22 -11.40 -0.58
N LYS A 31 -1.82 -11.95 0.56
CA LYS A 31 -2.75 -12.16 1.69
C LYS A 31 -3.28 -10.85 2.24
N ILE A 32 -2.43 -9.84 2.35
CA ILE A 32 -2.83 -8.50 2.79
C ILE A 32 -3.85 -7.91 1.81
N GLU A 33 -3.56 -7.97 0.53
CA GLU A 33 -4.43 -7.41 -0.51
C GLU A 33 -5.79 -8.10 -0.56
N ASN A 34 -5.81 -9.41 -0.32
CA ASN A 34 -7.04 -10.20 -0.34
C ASN A 34 -7.79 -10.22 1.01
N GLY A 35 -7.34 -9.45 1.99
CA GLY A 35 -8.00 -9.37 3.29
C GLY A 35 -7.81 -10.58 4.19
N LYS A 36 -6.90 -11.48 3.86
CA LYS A 36 -6.62 -12.69 4.65
C LYS A 36 -5.65 -12.42 5.80
N ARG A 37 -4.99 -11.27 5.78
CA ARG A 37 -4.02 -10.88 6.78
C ARG A 37 -4.01 -9.36 6.89
N TYR A 38 -3.90 -8.84 8.10
CA TYR A 38 -3.72 -7.41 8.31
C TYR A 38 -2.25 -7.04 8.13
N TYR A 39 -2.00 -5.87 7.57
CA TYR A 39 -0.65 -5.33 7.51
C TYR A 39 -0.23 -4.80 8.88
N THR A 40 1.06 -4.87 9.16
CA THR A 40 1.64 -4.18 10.29
C THR A 40 1.75 -2.69 9.98
N PHE A 41 2.01 -1.86 10.99
CA PHE A 41 2.25 -0.44 10.78
C PHE A 41 3.36 -0.21 9.76
N GLU A 42 4.47 -0.93 9.91
CA GLU A 42 5.61 -0.77 9.01
C GLU A 42 5.29 -1.22 7.58
N GLN A 43 4.54 -2.30 7.43
CA GLN A 43 4.10 -2.74 6.11
C GLN A 43 3.18 -1.71 5.47
N CYS A 44 2.24 -1.15 6.22
CA CYS A 44 1.34 -0.11 5.72
C CYS A 44 2.13 1.11 5.26
N ARG A 45 3.12 1.53 6.05
CA ARG A 45 3.99 2.65 5.72
C ARG A 45 4.73 2.41 4.40
N LYS A 46 5.33 1.23 4.24
CA LYS A 46 6.05 0.88 3.02
C LYS A 46 5.14 0.83 1.80
N ILE A 47 3.95 0.27 1.96
CA ILE A 47 2.95 0.20 0.89
C ILE A 47 2.50 1.60 0.48
N ALA A 48 2.24 2.46 1.47
CA ALA A 48 1.81 3.83 1.18
C ALA A 48 2.88 4.62 0.43
N ILE A 49 4.14 4.46 0.80
CA ILE A 49 5.25 5.09 0.09
C ILE A 49 5.36 4.56 -1.34
N ALA A 50 5.27 3.24 -1.50
CA ALA A 50 5.38 2.61 -2.83
C ALA A 50 4.27 3.04 -3.77
N LEU A 51 3.06 3.22 -3.26
CA LEU A 51 1.90 3.64 -4.05
C LEU A 51 1.70 5.15 -4.09
N ASP A 52 2.60 5.91 -3.47
CA ASP A 52 2.55 7.37 -3.43
C ASP A 52 1.20 7.86 -2.89
N THR A 53 0.85 7.37 -1.70
CA THR A 53 -0.39 7.74 -1.01
C THR A 53 -0.13 7.82 0.50
N SER A 54 -1.19 8.05 1.28
CA SER A 54 -1.10 8.12 2.73
C SER A 54 -1.61 6.83 3.38
N MET A 55 -1.17 6.57 4.60
CA MET A 55 -1.70 5.48 5.40
C MET A 55 -3.18 5.70 5.74
N ASP A 56 -3.60 6.94 5.90
CA ASP A 56 -4.99 7.30 6.18
C ASP A 56 -5.92 6.85 5.06
N TYR A 57 -5.45 6.86 3.82
CA TYR A 57 -6.25 6.39 2.70
C TYR A 57 -6.61 4.91 2.87
N PHE A 58 -5.64 4.07 3.26
CA PHE A 58 -5.91 2.65 3.49
C PHE A 58 -6.75 2.41 4.74
N ALA A 59 -6.61 3.27 5.75
CA ALA A 59 -7.40 3.18 6.98
C ALA A 59 -8.85 3.66 6.81
N GLY A 60 -9.18 4.23 5.65
CA GLY A 60 -10.52 4.75 5.41
C GLY A 60 -10.81 6.09 6.05
N LEU A 61 -9.78 6.79 6.52
CA LEU A 61 -9.93 8.08 7.19
C LEU A 61 -10.00 9.24 6.21
N THR A 62 -9.64 9.02 4.96
CA THR A 62 -9.73 10.00 3.88
C THR A 62 -10.00 9.31 2.57
N ASP A 63 -10.67 9.99 1.65
CA ASP A 63 -10.85 9.53 0.28
C ASP A 63 -9.78 10.08 -0.67
N GLU A 64 -8.89 10.93 -0.16
CA GLU A 64 -7.81 11.48 -0.96
C GLU A 64 -6.67 10.47 -1.08
N ASP A 65 -6.37 10.03 -2.30
CA ASP A 65 -5.33 9.04 -2.55
C ASP A 65 -3.94 9.64 -2.79
N LYS A 66 -3.79 10.96 -2.64
CA LYS A 66 -2.50 11.62 -2.76
C LYS A 66 -1.78 11.61 -1.41
N PRO A 67 -0.45 11.59 -1.41
CA PRO A 67 0.28 11.60 -0.15
C PRO A 67 0.22 12.96 0.51
N TYR A 68 0.35 12.97 1.84
CA TYR A 68 0.62 14.20 2.57
C TYR A 68 2.04 14.66 2.26
N PRO A 69 2.35 15.96 2.44
CA PRO A 69 3.73 16.43 2.34
C PRO A 69 4.63 15.61 3.26
N ARG A 70 5.73 15.09 2.72
CA ARG A 70 6.65 14.25 3.48
C ARG A 70 7.76 15.08 4.07
N VAL A 71 8.18 14.67 5.26
CA VAL A 71 9.33 15.28 5.92
C VAL A 71 10.59 14.79 5.21
N GLU A 72 11.40 15.72 4.77
CA GLU A 72 12.71 15.42 4.18
C GLU A 72 13.76 15.46 5.27
N LYS A 73 14.68 14.52 5.22
CA LYS A 73 15.77 14.43 6.20
C LYS A 73 17.11 14.51 5.53
#